data_76662430e57ecf6e244f5c9254f2f0db
#
_entry.id   76662430e57ecf6e244f5c9254f2f0db
#
_cell.length_a   1.000
_cell.length_b   1.000
_cell.length_c   1.000
_cell.angle_alpha   90.00
_cell.angle_beta   90.00
_cell.angle_gamma   90.00
#
_symmetry.space_group_name_H-M   'P 1'
#
loop_
_entity.id
_entity.type
_entity.pdbx_description
1 polymer ?
#
loop_
_entity_poly.entity_id
_entity_poly.type
_entity_poly.pdbx_seq_one_letter_code
_entity_poly.pdbx_strand_id
1 'polypeptide(L)'
;TSKLLRTWLDHQGIKRVIIEPRGINVDPLASTSTSFQVNYSILPELSFEKLEDTWLDIWKNLEKSIEDKLDLHFEQDNEINEPKLIRLLSNHLPRNSQLHIANSMPMRDLEWFWRSGQVAATLFGNRGVNGIDGTLGTALGLAHQSKKPTFLLTGELAFLHDSNALLFSSFFKGSL
;
A
#
# COMPACT_ATOMS: atom_id res chain seq x y z
N THR A 1 -0.93 -8.42 2.77
CA THR A 1 -1.92 -9.25 3.50
C THR A 1 -1.53 -9.36 4.97
N SER A 2 -2.48 -9.15 5.90
CA SER A 2 -2.18 -9.23 7.32
C SER A 2 -1.77 -10.65 7.74
N LYS A 3 -0.87 -10.74 8.74
CA LYS A 3 -0.46 -12.05 9.31
C LYS A 3 -1.66 -12.82 9.87
N LEU A 4 -2.61 -12.11 10.49
CA LEU A 4 -3.81 -12.72 11.07
C LEU A 4 -4.70 -13.35 9.99
N LEU A 5 -4.92 -12.65 8.87
CA LEU A 5 -5.70 -13.19 7.76
C LEU A 5 -5.05 -14.44 7.16
N ARG A 6 -3.72 -14.44 7.00
CA ARG A 6 -2.99 -15.62 6.50
C ARG A 6 -3.14 -16.81 7.44
N THR A 7 -2.95 -16.58 8.75
CA THR A 7 -3.13 -17.64 9.76
C THR A 7 -4.55 -18.18 9.75
N TRP A 8 -5.55 -17.31 9.64
CA TRP A 8 -6.95 -17.72 9.56
C TRP A 8 -7.23 -18.56 8.30
N LEU A 9 -6.76 -18.12 7.11
CA LEU A 9 -6.90 -18.88 5.86
C LEU A 9 -6.28 -20.27 5.94
N ASP A 10 -5.14 -20.39 6.62
CA ASP A 10 -4.46 -21.67 6.81
C ASP A 10 -5.27 -22.63 7.68
N HIS A 11 -5.81 -22.12 8.79
CA HIS A 11 -6.64 -22.92 9.70
C HIS A 11 -7.99 -23.35 9.12
N GLN A 12 -8.55 -22.61 8.16
CA GLN A 12 -9.84 -22.93 7.56
C GLN A 12 -9.80 -24.04 6.51
N GLY A 13 -8.62 -24.49 6.10
CA GLY A 13 -8.49 -25.48 5.04
C GLY A 13 -9.06 -25.05 3.68
N ILE A 14 -9.17 -23.75 3.46
CA ILE A 14 -9.75 -23.18 2.24
C ILE A 14 -8.84 -23.49 1.04
N LYS A 15 -9.44 -24.01 -0.03
CA LYS A 15 -8.74 -24.19 -1.30
C LYS A 15 -8.31 -22.85 -1.83
N ARG A 16 -7.01 -22.69 -2.11
CA ARG A 16 -6.44 -21.47 -2.64
C ARG A 16 -6.03 -21.66 -4.09
N VAL A 17 -6.36 -20.69 -4.89
CA VAL A 17 -5.93 -20.60 -6.28
C VAL A 17 -5.06 -19.36 -6.44
N ILE A 18 -3.87 -19.57 -6.97
CA ILE A 18 -2.90 -18.50 -7.23
C ILE A 18 -2.82 -18.31 -8.74
N ILE A 19 -3.06 -17.10 -9.17
CA ILE A 19 -2.89 -16.68 -10.56
C ILE A 19 -1.68 -15.76 -10.62
N GLU A 20 -0.61 -16.18 -11.29
CA GLU A 20 0.65 -15.45 -11.34
C GLU A 20 1.32 -15.61 -12.71
N PRO A 21 1.47 -14.49 -13.47
CA PRO A 21 1.96 -14.57 -14.86
C PRO A 21 3.40 -15.06 -15.01
N ARG A 22 4.24 -14.87 -14.01
CA ARG A 22 5.66 -15.24 -14.05
C ARG A 22 5.93 -16.71 -13.69
N GLY A 23 4.91 -17.46 -13.27
CA GLY A 23 5.02 -18.85 -12.89
C GLY A 23 5.76 -19.11 -11.56
N ILE A 24 5.89 -18.09 -10.71
CA ILE A 24 6.47 -18.22 -9.38
C ILE A 24 5.39 -18.45 -8.33
N ASN A 25 5.68 -19.29 -7.35
CA ASN A 25 4.77 -19.46 -6.22
C ASN A 25 4.93 -18.30 -5.25
N VAL A 26 3.91 -17.45 -5.19
CA VAL A 26 3.84 -16.31 -4.27
C VAL A 26 2.99 -16.59 -3.02
N ASP A 27 2.58 -17.86 -2.79
CA ASP A 27 1.84 -18.23 -1.59
C ASP A 27 2.74 -18.14 -0.35
N PRO A 28 2.53 -17.14 0.53
CA PRO A 28 3.36 -16.95 1.70
C PRO A 28 3.14 -18.02 2.78
N LEU A 29 2.10 -18.86 2.64
CA LEU A 29 1.80 -19.95 3.56
C LEU A 29 2.50 -21.24 3.15
N ALA A 30 3.01 -21.33 1.92
CA ALA A 30 3.66 -22.50 1.35
C ALA A 30 2.83 -23.81 1.55
N SER A 31 1.51 -23.66 1.67
CA SER A 31 0.59 -24.76 1.91
C SER A 31 -0.13 -25.16 0.62
N THR A 32 -1.10 -26.05 0.70
CA THR A 32 -1.78 -26.60 -0.48
C THR A 32 -2.50 -25.52 -1.27
N SER A 33 -1.93 -25.11 -2.39
CA SER A 33 -2.52 -24.19 -3.33
C SER A 33 -2.38 -24.71 -4.75
N THR A 34 -3.32 -24.36 -5.62
CA THR A 34 -3.22 -24.61 -7.06
C THR A 34 -2.75 -23.32 -7.73
N SER A 35 -1.64 -23.39 -8.47
CA SER A 35 -1.07 -22.23 -9.15
C SER A 35 -1.31 -22.30 -10.64
N PHE A 36 -1.78 -21.21 -11.23
CA PHE A 36 -1.93 -21.06 -12.66
C PHE A 36 -1.01 -19.94 -13.17
N GLN A 37 -0.18 -20.29 -14.13
CA GLN A 37 0.65 -19.33 -14.85
C GLN A 37 -0.14 -18.76 -16.03
N VAL A 38 -0.91 -17.71 -15.77
CA VAL A 38 -1.74 -17.05 -16.79
C VAL A 38 -1.69 -15.55 -16.63
N ASN A 39 -1.89 -14.83 -17.72
CA ASN A 39 -1.97 -13.36 -17.67
C ASN A 39 -3.28 -12.93 -17.02
N TYR A 40 -3.24 -11.88 -16.22
CA TYR A 40 -4.43 -11.30 -15.58
C TYR A 40 -5.49 -10.81 -16.57
N SER A 41 -5.11 -10.56 -17.82
CA SER A 41 -6.05 -10.14 -18.88
C SER A 41 -7.16 -11.15 -19.18
N ILE A 42 -6.97 -12.42 -18.80
CA ILE A 42 -8.02 -13.45 -18.96
C ILE A 42 -9.09 -13.39 -17.86
N LEU A 43 -8.86 -12.71 -16.75
CA LEU A 43 -9.81 -12.66 -15.61
C LEU A 43 -11.22 -12.17 -16.01
N PRO A 44 -11.37 -11.14 -16.89
CA PRO A 44 -12.69 -10.73 -17.37
C PRO A 44 -13.45 -11.79 -18.18
N GLU A 45 -12.73 -12.76 -18.74
CA GLU A 45 -13.31 -13.87 -19.53
C GLU A 45 -13.85 -15.00 -18.62
N LEU A 46 -13.50 -14.99 -17.34
CA LEU A 46 -13.99 -15.97 -16.38
C LEU A 46 -15.42 -15.59 -15.97
N SER A 47 -16.35 -16.51 -16.21
CA SER A 47 -17.70 -16.38 -15.66
C SER A 47 -17.74 -16.93 -14.25
N PHE A 48 -18.23 -16.13 -13.31
CA PHE A 48 -18.49 -16.54 -11.95
C PHE A 48 -19.99 -16.51 -11.68
N GLU A 49 -20.47 -17.47 -10.89
CA GLU A 49 -21.83 -17.35 -10.35
C GLU A 49 -21.94 -16.04 -9.56
N LYS A 50 -22.96 -15.26 -9.90
CA LYS A 50 -23.22 -14.02 -9.16
C LYS A 50 -23.70 -14.40 -7.75
N LEU A 51 -22.89 -14.07 -6.75
CA LEU A 51 -23.32 -14.16 -5.36
C LEU A 51 -24.43 -13.13 -5.11
N GLU A 52 -25.31 -13.42 -4.14
CA GLU A 52 -26.28 -12.44 -3.70
C GLU A 52 -25.60 -11.15 -3.26
N ASP A 53 -26.11 -10.02 -3.71
CA ASP A 53 -25.55 -8.69 -3.44
C ASP A 53 -25.51 -8.35 -1.93
N THR A 54 -26.33 -9.02 -1.12
CA THR A 54 -26.42 -8.85 0.34
C THR A 54 -25.08 -9.03 1.05
N TRP A 55 -24.26 -10.00 0.63
CA TRP A 55 -22.94 -10.21 1.24
C TRP A 55 -22.01 -9.02 1.01
N LEU A 56 -21.96 -8.51 -0.22
CA LEU A 56 -21.14 -7.36 -0.57
C LEU A 56 -21.62 -6.08 0.15
N ASP A 57 -22.93 -5.91 0.27
CA ASP A 57 -23.53 -4.75 0.94
C ASP A 57 -23.22 -4.73 2.43
N ILE A 58 -23.19 -5.89 3.09
CA ILE A 58 -22.77 -5.99 4.50
C ILE A 58 -21.33 -5.45 4.66
N TRP A 59 -20.40 -5.89 3.80
CA TRP A 59 -19.01 -5.42 3.88
C TRP A 59 -18.86 -3.94 3.57
N LYS A 60 -19.54 -3.44 2.52
CA LYS A 60 -19.53 -2.01 2.19
C LYS A 60 -20.09 -1.13 3.31
N ASN A 61 -21.18 -1.57 3.93
CA ASN A 61 -21.77 -0.83 5.03
C ASN A 61 -20.88 -0.83 6.28
N LEU A 62 -20.23 -1.96 6.57
CA LEU A 62 -19.26 -2.06 7.65
C LEU A 62 -18.05 -1.15 7.41
N GLU A 63 -17.45 -1.21 6.21
CA GLU A 63 -16.35 -0.35 5.82
C GLU A 63 -16.72 1.12 5.96
N LYS A 64 -17.87 1.53 5.41
CA LYS A 64 -18.35 2.90 5.55
C LYS A 64 -18.52 3.32 7.02
N SER A 65 -19.09 2.46 7.84
CA SER A 65 -19.27 2.75 9.29
C SER A 65 -17.92 2.92 10.00
N ILE A 66 -16.89 2.15 9.62
CA ILE A 66 -15.54 2.29 10.17
C ILE A 66 -14.91 3.60 9.71
N GLU A 67 -15.00 3.90 8.42
CA GLU A 67 -14.48 5.14 7.83
C GLU A 67 -15.09 6.38 8.50
N ASP A 68 -16.41 6.42 8.67
CA ASP A 68 -17.10 7.54 9.31
C ASP A 68 -16.66 7.73 10.77
N LYS A 69 -16.42 6.63 11.51
CA LYS A 69 -15.93 6.68 12.89
C LYS A 69 -14.47 7.15 12.98
N LEU A 70 -13.63 6.71 12.04
CA LEU A 70 -12.23 7.14 11.97
C LEU A 70 -12.15 8.64 11.66
N ASP A 71 -12.93 9.11 10.69
CA ASP A 71 -12.97 10.53 10.35
C ASP A 71 -13.39 11.38 11.57
N LEU A 72 -14.48 10.99 12.25
CA LEU A 72 -14.93 11.67 13.47
C LEU A 72 -13.85 11.67 14.57
N HIS A 73 -13.17 10.54 14.79
CA HIS A 73 -12.11 10.44 15.77
C HIS A 73 -10.95 11.38 15.44
N PHE A 74 -10.50 11.40 14.20
CA PHE A 74 -9.39 12.26 13.77
C PHE A 74 -9.76 13.76 13.74
N GLU A 75 -11.01 14.10 13.52
CA GLU A 75 -11.49 15.48 13.62
C GLU A 75 -11.48 15.99 15.06
N GLN A 76 -11.81 15.13 16.02
CA GLN A 76 -11.82 15.46 17.46
C GLN A 76 -10.42 15.48 18.10
N ASP A 77 -9.47 14.76 17.52
CA ASP A 77 -8.09 14.73 18.01
C ASP A 77 -7.35 15.98 17.52
N ASN A 78 -6.86 16.79 18.44
CA ASN A 78 -6.08 18.00 18.14
C ASN A 78 -4.62 17.72 17.83
N GLU A 79 -4.13 16.51 18.12
CA GLU A 79 -2.75 16.11 17.88
C GLU A 79 -2.60 15.42 16.52
N ILE A 80 -1.46 15.65 15.87
CA ILE A 80 -1.08 14.90 14.69
C ILE A 80 -0.30 13.66 15.13
N ASN A 81 -0.90 12.51 14.91
CA ASN A 81 -0.26 11.20 15.07
C ASN A 81 -0.10 10.53 13.70
N GLU A 82 0.63 9.41 13.66
CA GLU A 82 0.94 8.70 12.41
C GLU A 82 -0.33 8.27 11.64
N PRO A 83 -1.35 7.64 12.26
CA PRO A 83 -2.60 7.32 11.58
C PRO A 83 -3.31 8.53 10.98
N LYS A 84 -3.40 9.63 11.74
CA LYS A 84 -4.02 10.87 11.27
C LYS A 84 -3.24 11.50 10.11
N LEU A 85 -1.91 11.45 10.15
CA LEU A 85 -1.07 11.91 9.06
C LEU A 85 -1.38 11.17 7.75
N ILE A 86 -1.49 9.84 7.81
CA ILE A 86 -1.86 9.03 6.62
C ILE A 86 -3.23 9.46 6.08
N ARG A 87 -4.20 9.69 6.97
CA ARG A 87 -5.54 10.13 6.58
C ARG A 87 -5.50 11.50 5.89
N LEU A 88 -4.72 12.42 6.42
CA LEU A 88 -4.51 13.75 5.82
C LEU A 88 -3.83 13.63 4.45
N LEU A 89 -2.80 12.82 4.31
CA LEU A 89 -2.14 12.59 3.03
C LEU A 89 -3.11 12.01 2.00
N SER A 90 -3.94 11.05 2.37
CA SER A 90 -4.92 10.46 1.46
C SER A 90 -5.98 11.43 0.97
N ASN A 91 -6.21 12.53 1.69
CA ASN A 91 -7.19 13.55 1.35
C ASN A 91 -6.60 14.77 0.63
N HIS A 92 -5.31 15.07 0.88
CA HIS A 92 -4.73 16.37 0.51
C HIS A 92 -3.55 16.31 -0.45
N LEU A 93 -2.98 15.12 -0.73
CA LEU A 93 -1.92 15.04 -1.73
C LEU A 93 -2.39 15.60 -3.08
N PRO A 94 -1.54 16.33 -3.80
CA PRO A 94 -1.87 16.83 -5.13
C PRO A 94 -2.22 15.68 -6.09
N ARG A 95 -3.19 15.90 -6.96
CA ARG A 95 -3.49 14.94 -8.03
C ARG A 95 -2.26 14.72 -8.90
N ASN A 96 -2.08 13.49 -9.36
CA ASN A 96 -0.92 13.05 -10.16
C ASN A 96 0.43 13.14 -9.43
N SER A 97 0.44 13.27 -8.10
CA SER A 97 1.65 13.14 -7.31
C SER A 97 2.10 11.68 -7.17
N GLN A 98 3.29 11.52 -6.63
CA GLN A 98 3.87 10.24 -6.24
C GLN A 98 4.15 10.27 -4.75
N LEU A 99 3.87 9.17 -4.06
CA LEU A 99 4.21 8.98 -2.66
C LEU A 99 5.06 7.73 -2.51
N HIS A 100 6.32 7.89 -2.12
CA HIS A 100 7.16 6.78 -1.70
C HIS A 100 7.04 6.55 -0.20
N ILE A 101 6.81 5.31 0.20
CA ILE A 101 6.52 4.94 1.57
C ILE A 101 7.61 4.02 2.08
N ALA A 102 8.23 4.40 3.19
CA ALA A 102 9.22 3.59 3.88
C ALA A 102 8.62 2.31 4.45
N ASN A 103 9.46 1.32 4.68
CA ASN A 103 9.09 0.11 5.41
C ASN A 103 8.74 0.42 6.89
N SER A 104 8.38 -0.61 7.65
CA SER A 104 7.99 -0.53 9.06
C SER A 104 6.58 0.05 9.25
N MET A 105 6.39 0.98 10.20
CA MET A 105 5.06 1.53 10.52
C MET A 105 4.44 2.34 9.38
N PRO A 106 5.15 3.20 8.65
CA PRO A 106 4.55 3.97 7.56
C PRO A 106 3.76 3.13 6.56
N MET A 107 4.28 1.95 6.19
CA MET A 107 3.59 1.04 5.28
C MET A 107 2.34 0.41 5.90
N ARG A 108 2.38 0.10 7.20
CA ARG A 108 1.23 -0.49 7.92
C ARG A 108 0.13 0.53 8.15
N ASP A 109 0.52 1.73 8.54
CA ASP A 109 -0.42 2.84 8.74
C ASP A 109 -1.10 3.20 7.41
N LEU A 110 -0.35 3.18 6.30
CA LEU A 110 -0.93 3.33 4.97
C LEU A 110 -1.98 2.23 4.69
N GLU A 111 -1.66 0.96 4.97
CA GLU A 111 -2.57 -0.18 4.73
C GLU A 111 -3.88 -0.06 5.54
N TRP A 112 -3.83 0.57 6.71
CA TRP A 112 -4.98 0.67 7.61
C TRP A 112 -5.77 1.97 7.52
N PHE A 113 -5.12 3.09 7.22
CA PHE A 113 -5.73 4.41 7.35
C PHE A 113 -5.80 5.19 6.03
N TRP A 114 -5.23 4.68 4.95
CA TRP A 114 -5.34 5.32 3.66
C TRP A 114 -6.77 5.24 3.13
N ARG A 115 -7.37 6.40 2.84
CA ARG A 115 -8.70 6.45 2.26
C ARG A 115 -8.65 6.28 0.74
N SER A 116 -9.25 5.23 0.24
CA SER A 116 -9.29 4.93 -1.19
C SER A 116 -10.18 5.92 -1.95
N GLY A 117 -9.80 6.24 -3.18
CA GLY A 117 -10.62 6.99 -4.13
C GLY A 117 -10.65 8.51 -3.98
N GLN A 118 -9.97 9.10 -2.97
CA GLN A 118 -9.97 10.55 -2.77
C GLN A 118 -8.88 11.25 -3.61
N VAL A 119 -7.69 10.69 -3.65
CA VAL A 119 -6.54 11.28 -4.34
C VAL A 119 -5.98 10.30 -5.37
N ALA A 120 -5.75 10.80 -6.58
CA ALA A 120 -5.06 10.05 -7.64
C ALA A 120 -3.53 10.20 -7.49
N ALA A 121 -2.96 9.67 -6.41
CA ALA A 121 -1.51 9.57 -6.23
C ALA A 121 -1.02 8.16 -6.57
N THR A 122 0.20 8.07 -7.12
CA THR A 122 0.84 6.76 -7.34
C THR A 122 1.68 6.41 -6.12
N LEU A 123 1.39 5.27 -5.51
CA LEU A 123 2.07 4.80 -4.30
C LEU A 123 3.23 3.88 -4.68
N PHE A 124 4.39 4.08 -4.05
CA PHE A 124 5.60 3.29 -4.22
C PHE A 124 6.12 2.83 -2.86
N GLY A 125 6.80 1.69 -2.84
CA GLY A 125 7.45 1.19 -1.64
C GLY A 125 8.52 0.15 -1.98
N ASN A 126 9.58 0.10 -1.21
CA ASN A 126 10.65 -0.90 -1.32
C ASN A 126 10.18 -2.21 -0.67
N ARG A 127 9.40 -3.01 -1.42
CA ARG A 127 8.87 -4.29 -0.94
C ARG A 127 9.61 -5.46 -1.61
N GLY A 128 9.98 -6.42 -0.81
CA GLY A 128 10.79 -7.57 -1.23
C GLY A 128 11.84 -7.85 -0.17
N VAL A 129 12.79 -6.96 0.01
CA VAL A 129 13.72 -6.93 1.14
C VAL A 129 13.26 -5.85 2.11
N ASN A 130 12.95 -6.22 3.34
CA ASN A 130 12.35 -5.33 4.34
C ASN A 130 13.44 -4.56 5.13
N GLY A 131 14.32 -3.85 4.42
CA GLY A 131 15.35 -2.98 5.00
C GLY A 131 14.93 -1.51 5.00
N ILE A 132 15.79 -0.69 5.56
CA ILE A 132 15.69 0.79 5.52
C ILE A 132 16.66 1.39 4.51
N ASP A 133 17.53 0.56 3.95
CA ASP A 133 18.53 0.96 2.94
C ASP A 133 17.84 1.46 1.67
N GLY A 134 18.37 2.51 1.09
CA GLY A 134 17.92 3.04 -0.19
C GLY A 134 16.51 3.68 -0.15
N THR A 135 15.94 3.93 1.01
CA THR A 135 14.60 4.55 1.12
C THR A 135 14.60 5.96 0.54
N LEU A 136 15.52 6.80 0.97
CA LEU A 136 15.65 8.19 0.46
C LEU A 136 16.19 8.17 -0.98
N GLY A 137 17.17 7.32 -1.28
CA GLY A 137 17.73 7.18 -2.63
C GLY A 137 16.66 6.78 -3.66
N THR A 138 15.74 5.88 -3.31
CA THR A 138 14.63 5.51 -4.19
C THR A 138 13.67 6.68 -4.40
N ALA A 139 13.32 7.41 -3.35
CA ALA A 139 12.46 8.58 -3.45
C ALA A 139 13.08 9.68 -4.34
N LEU A 140 14.37 9.95 -4.15
CA LEU A 140 15.13 10.87 -5.01
C LEU A 140 15.16 10.40 -6.46
N GLY A 141 15.35 9.11 -6.71
CA GLY A 141 15.32 8.53 -8.06
C GLY A 141 13.97 8.71 -8.73
N LEU A 142 12.88 8.43 -8.02
CA LEU A 142 11.51 8.65 -8.50
C LEU A 142 11.26 10.13 -8.84
N ALA A 143 11.64 11.04 -7.94
CA ALA A 143 11.48 12.46 -8.12
C ALA A 143 12.35 12.99 -9.27
N HIS A 144 13.57 12.50 -9.39
CA HIS A 144 14.50 12.90 -10.47
C HIS A 144 13.99 12.52 -11.86
N GLN A 145 13.47 11.30 -11.99
CA GLN A 145 12.99 10.76 -13.27
C GLN A 145 11.59 11.28 -13.63
N SER A 146 10.78 11.61 -12.65
CA SER A 146 9.41 12.06 -12.84
C SER A 146 9.35 13.59 -12.93
N LYS A 147 8.37 14.08 -13.69
CA LYS A 147 7.98 15.52 -13.66
C LYS A 147 6.86 15.78 -12.65
N LYS A 148 6.52 14.77 -11.85
CA LYS A 148 5.42 14.83 -10.88
C LYS A 148 5.96 15.26 -9.51
N PRO A 149 5.19 15.98 -8.70
CA PRO A 149 5.51 16.18 -7.30
C PRO A 149 5.64 14.83 -6.62
N THR A 150 6.76 14.60 -5.96
CA THR A 150 7.05 13.35 -5.26
C THR A 150 7.17 13.65 -3.77
N PHE A 151 6.59 12.79 -2.97
CA PHE A 151 6.60 12.87 -1.51
C PHE A 151 7.24 11.61 -0.95
N LEU A 152 7.98 11.75 0.13
CA LEU A 152 8.54 10.63 0.88
C LEU A 152 7.93 10.62 2.29
N LEU A 153 7.28 9.52 2.64
CA LEU A 153 6.87 9.23 4.01
C LEU A 153 7.85 8.23 4.62
N THR A 154 8.61 8.67 5.61
CA THR A 154 9.67 7.85 6.23
C THR A 154 9.78 8.13 7.73
N GLY A 155 10.21 7.11 8.49
CA GLY A 155 10.68 7.32 9.85
C GLY A 155 12.08 7.93 9.88
N GLU A 156 12.43 8.57 10.99
CA GLU A 156 13.69 9.28 11.20
C GLU A 156 14.91 8.36 11.02
N LEU A 157 14.85 7.14 11.53
CA LEU A 157 15.97 6.21 11.43
C LEU A 157 16.24 5.78 9.98
N ALA A 158 15.19 5.55 9.18
CA ALA A 158 15.34 5.22 7.76
C ALA A 158 15.90 6.41 6.96
N PHE A 159 15.47 7.62 7.30
CA PHE A 159 16.00 8.83 6.70
C PHE A 159 17.49 9.04 7.04
N LEU A 160 17.86 8.93 8.31
CA LEU A 160 19.24 9.09 8.75
C LEU A 160 20.17 8.02 8.18
N HIS A 161 19.70 6.76 8.12
CA HIS A 161 20.46 5.64 7.57
C HIS A 161 20.85 5.87 6.11
N ASP A 162 19.97 6.46 5.32
CA ASP A 162 20.16 6.68 3.88
C ASP A 162 20.50 8.15 3.53
N SER A 163 20.88 8.96 4.52
CA SER A 163 21.16 10.38 4.36
C SER A 163 22.24 10.70 3.33
N ASN A 164 23.17 9.77 3.07
CA ASN A 164 24.18 9.89 2.01
C ASN A 164 23.56 10.05 0.61
N ALA A 165 22.32 9.63 0.41
CA ALA A 165 21.61 9.87 -0.86
C ALA A 165 21.47 11.36 -1.17
N LEU A 166 21.51 12.25 -0.17
CA LEU A 166 21.48 13.70 -0.35
C LEU A 166 22.71 14.24 -1.10
N LEU A 167 23.82 13.49 -1.14
CA LEU A 167 24.98 13.85 -1.96
C LEU A 167 24.64 13.93 -3.45
N PHE A 168 23.55 13.28 -3.87
CA PHE A 168 23.03 13.39 -5.23
C PHE A 168 22.41 14.77 -5.54
N SER A 169 22.24 15.65 -4.55
CA SER A 169 21.56 16.92 -4.67
C SER A 169 22.07 17.83 -5.80
N SER A 170 23.38 17.81 -6.08
CA SER A 170 23.98 18.57 -7.17
C SER A 170 23.53 18.11 -8.59
N PHE A 171 23.05 16.88 -8.70
CA PHE A 171 22.55 16.29 -9.96
C PHE A 171 21.02 16.20 -9.99
N PHE A 172 20.36 16.51 -8.90
CA PHE A 172 18.93 16.36 -8.75
C PHE A 172 18.15 17.38 -9.57
N LYS A 173 17.17 16.90 -10.33
CA LYS A 173 16.33 17.74 -11.23
C LYS A 173 14.82 17.57 -10.94
N GLY A 174 14.47 16.95 -9.84
CA GLY A 174 13.11 16.64 -9.48
C GLY A 174 12.50 17.59 -8.46
N SER A 175 11.34 17.18 -7.95
CA SER A 175 10.63 17.81 -6.82
C SER A 175 10.32 16.71 -5.81
N LEU A 176 11.02 16.71 -4.68
CA LEU A 176 10.82 15.84 -3.54
C LEU A 176 10.52 16.68 -2.30
#